data_26d35a7bf85a144a6ffc589d5f1b0287
#
_entry.id   26d35a7bf85a144a6ffc589d5f1b0287
#
_cell.length_a   1.000
_cell.length_b   1.000
_cell.length_c   1.000
_cell.angle_alpha   90.00
_cell.angle_beta   90.00
_cell.angle_gamma   90.00
#
_symmetry.space_group_name_H-M   'P 1'
#
loop_
_entity.id
_entity.type
_entity.pdbx_description
1 polymer ?
#
loop_
_entity_poly.entity_id
_entity_poly.type
_entity_poly.pdbx_seq_one_letter_code
_entity_poly.pdbx_strand_id
1 'polypeptide(L)'
;MEIRKFDNGSFIIAERLSIGRNFRIGPNTTIRATECVIGDDVTLGADNTFLVGQQLTIGDLTIFGSQNNITARTVRVGRYVYWDSNVVVGHGGKFSEDAHLEVGSYSMICARITLNVNHAITIGEYVGIGEDVAVWTHGSYLPILEGFPADFGPVHIGDKVWLPAKSTVLPNRRIGNNVVIGTNSLINKDLPDGCLAGGIPVRIIRENVYPRPDTGRNEAAVHGILTDYNKLAAYKELDVRVSYDAATQRIHCNGVVFDLSTMQASGSFSAPEEDFRDFLRRRGIKFYTGQPFSSVLPPEYQRLLAISPDTDGIA
;
A
#
# COMPACT_ATOMS: atom_id res chain seq x y z
N MET A 1 25.17 19.11 -3.57
CA MET A 1 24.90 17.67 -3.21
C MET A 1 24.89 17.59 -1.71
N GLU A 2 23.74 17.22 -1.11
CA GLU A 2 23.59 17.00 0.32
C GLU A 2 23.78 15.52 0.62
N ILE A 3 24.47 15.23 1.73
CA ILE A 3 24.67 13.86 2.20
C ILE A 3 24.22 13.80 3.65
N ARG A 4 23.17 13.02 3.93
CA ARG A 4 22.70 12.74 5.26
C ARG A 4 23.00 11.28 5.63
N LYS A 5 23.81 11.07 6.65
CA LYS A 5 24.17 9.75 7.18
C LYS A 5 23.43 9.49 8.49
N PHE A 6 23.13 8.24 8.74
CA PHE A 6 22.50 7.75 9.96
C PHE A 6 23.41 6.72 10.63
N ASP A 7 23.36 6.61 11.95
CA ASP A 7 24.24 5.74 12.76
C ASP A 7 24.05 4.24 12.47
N ASN A 8 22.97 3.87 11.79
CA ASN A 8 22.62 2.49 11.42
C ASN A 8 23.13 2.05 10.04
N GLY A 9 24.07 2.77 9.46
CA GLY A 9 24.63 2.48 8.13
C GLY A 9 23.82 3.01 6.94
N SER A 10 22.68 3.64 7.19
CA SER A 10 21.85 4.22 6.13
C SER A 10 22.34 5.60 5.72
N PHE A 11 22.02 6.00 4.49
CA PHE A 11 22.31 7.36 4.02
C PHE A 11 21.35 7.82 2.92
N ILE A 12 21.26 9.14 2.78
CA ILE A 12 20.55 9.83 1.70
C ILE A 12 21.56 10.75 0.99
N ILE A 13 21.59 10.69 -0.33
CA ILE A 13 22.37 11.59 -1.19
C ILE A 13 21.41 12.25 -2.18
N ALA A 14 21.31 13.57 -2.15
CA ALA A 14 20.48 14.34 -3.07
C ALA A 14 21.09 15.72 -3.38
N GLU A 15 20.72 16.34 -4.49
CA GLU A 15 21.04 17.75 -4.75
C GLU A 15 20.11 18.67 -3.97
N ARG A 16 18.83 18.30 -3.89
CA ARG A 16 17.81 18.95 -3.08
C ARG A 16 17.16 17.92 -2.16
N LEU A 17 17.23 18.16 -0.86
CA LEU A 17 16.72 17.25 0.16
C LEU A 17 15.74 17.97 1.07
N SER A 18 14.53 17.41 1.21
CA SER A 18 13.55 17.84 2.19
C SER A 18 13.04 16.62 2.95
N ILE A 19 13.09 16.65 4.28
CA ILE A 19 12.64 15.56 5.14
C ILE A 19 11.70 16.15 6.19
N GLY A 20 10.51 15.59 6.26
CA GLY A 20 9.49 15.95 7.24
C GLY A 20 9.83 15.49 8.67
N ARG A 21 8.90 15.74 9.57
CA ARG A 21 9.03 15.39 10.98
C ARG A 21 8.88 13.88 11.19
N ASN A 22 9.48 13.36 12.28
CA ASN A 22 9.35 11.97 12.71
C ASN A 22 9.73 10.92 11.64
N PHE A 23 10.60 11.28 10.70
CA PHE A 23 11.13 10.34 9.71
C PHE A 23 11.96 9.25 10.39
N ARG A 24 11.68 8.00 10.04
CA ARG A 24 12.40 6.82 10.53
C ARG A 24 12.99 6.06 9.37
N ILE A 25 14.23 5.62 9.50
CA ILE A 25 14.93 4.83 8.49
C ILE A 25 15.60 3.63 9.15
N GLY A 26 15.26 2.45 8.67
CA GLY A 26 15.86 1.19 9.08
C GLY A 26 17.31 1.05 8.58
N PRO A 27 18.09 0.12 9.14
CA PRO A 27 19.50 -0.04 8.83
C PRO A 27 19.74 -0.37 7.35
N ASN A 28 20.93 0.00 6.86
CA ASN A 28 21.43 -0.27 5.50
C ASN A 28 20.52 0.23 4.36
N THR A 29 19.62 1.15 4.64
CA THR A 29 18.75 1.75 3.61
C THR A 29 19.46 2.92 2.93
N THR A 30 19.50 2.89 1.60
CA THR A 30 20.21 3.88 0.80
C THR A 30 19.27 4.58 -0.16
N ILE A 31 19.36 5.92 -0.22
CA ILE A 31 18.60 6.75 -1.15
C ILE A 31 19.56 7.61 -1.95
N ARG A 32 19.42 7.57 -3.27
CA ARG A 32 20.12 8.47 -4.20
C ARG A 32 19.11 9.07 -5.17
N ALA A 33 19.00 10.39 -5.20
CA ALA A 33 18.10 11.10 -6.10
C ALA A 33 18.66 12.50 -6.43
N THR A 34 18.25 13.12 -7.54
CA THR A 34 18.53 14.54 -7.75
C THR A 34 17.71 15.38 -6.77
N GLU A 35 16.43 15.08 -6.64
CA GLU A 35 15.54 15.69 -5.65
C GLU A 35 14.90 14.60 -4.79
N CYS A 36 14.95 14.77 -3.48
CA CYS A 36 14.34 13.84 -2.52
C CYS A 36 13.45 14.61 -1.55
N VAL A 37 12.16 14.33 -1.59
CA VAL A 37 11.15 14.91 -0.71
C VAL A 37 10.47 13.80 0.08
N ILE A 38 10.61 13.83 1.38
CA ILE A 38 10.01 12.87 2.31
C ILE A 38 9.08 13.64 3.24
N GLY A 39 7.83 13.21 3.34
CA GLY A 39 6.82 13.83 4.18
C GLY A 39 6.97 13.55 5.68
N ASP A 40 5.98 13.97 6.43
CA ASP A 40 5.91 13.75 7.88
C ASP A 40 5.55 12.30 8.21
N ASP A 41 6.06 11.78 9.33
CA ASP A 41 5.74 10.46 9.87
C ASP A 41 5.99 9.28 8.90
N VAL A 42 6.95 9.43 7.99
CA VAL A 42 7.36 8.38 7.05
C VAL A 42 8.31 7.40 7.74
N THR A 43 8.08 6.12 7.49
CA THR A 43 8.95 5.04 7.97
C THR A 43 9.46 4.20 6.80
N LEU A 44 10.77 4.03 6.71
CA LEU A 44 11.43 3.09 5.81
C LEU A 44 12.04 1.95 6.62
N GLY A 45 11.79 0.71 6.21
CA GLY A 45 12.42 -0.48 6.78
C GLY A 45 13.91 -0.59 6.44
N ALA A 46 14.47 -1.76 6.73
CA ALA A 46 15.88 -2.07 6.50
C ALA A 46 16.18 -2.47 5.06
N ASP A 47 17.44 -2.34 4.66
CA ASP A 47 18.01 -2.89 3.41
C ASP A 47 17.28 -2.42 2.14
N ASN A 48 16.68 -1.23 2.16
CA ASN A 48 16.06 -0.65 0.97
C ASN A 48 17.10 0.11 0.12
N THR A 49 16.96 0.02 -1.19
CA THR A 49 17.78 0.76 -2.15
C THR A 49 16.88 1.58 -3.07
N PHE A 50 17.07 2.90 -3.06
CA PHE A 50 16.42 3.84 -3.97
C PHE A 50 17.50 4.48 -4.86
N LEU A 51 17.40 4.26 -6.16
CA LEU A 51 18.20 4.94 -7.17
C LEU A 51 17.27 5.65 -8.14
N VAL A 52 16.99 6.92 -7.87
CA VAL A 52 15.99 7.70 -8.61
C VAL A 52 16.66 8.84 -9.34
N GLY A 53 16.60 8.82 -10.68
CA GLY A 53 17.38 9.73 -11.52
C GLY A 53 17.04 11.20 -11.34
N GLN A 54 15.77 11.53 -11.12
CA GLN A 54 15.32 12.92 -10.97
C GLN A 54 14.66 13.17 -9.61
N GLN A 55 13.46 12.69 -9.39
CA GLN A 55 12.67 13.05 -8.23
C GLN A 55 12.11 11.83 -7.51
N LEU A 56 12.42 11.72 -6.23
CA LEU A 56 11.75 10.83 -5.28
C LEU A 56 10.85 11.68 -4.37
N THR A 57 9.58 11.37 -4.35
CA THR A 57 8.61 11.97 -3.41
C THR A 57 7.88 10.86 -2.65
N ILE A 58 7.89 10.95 -1.32
CA ILE A 58 7.16 10.04 -0.44
C ILE A 58 6.26 10.90 0.46
N GLY A 59 4.95 10.71 0.33
CA GLY A 59 3.96 11.47 1.09
C GLY A 59 3.86 11.03 2.57
N ASP A 60 3.20 11.86 3.36
CA ASP A 60 3.07 11.70 4.81
C ASP A 60 2.48 10.35 5.21
N LEU A 61 2.87 9.85 6.38
CA LEU A 61 2.30 8.64 6.99
C LEU A 61 2.45 7.38 6.14
N THR A 62 3.41 7.39 5.20
CA THR A 62 3.71 6.26 4.32
C THR A 62 4.76 5.36 4.97
N ILE A 63 4.53 4.07 4.87
CA ILE A 63 5.39 3.04 5.46
C ILE A 63 5.93 2.14 4.34
N PHE A 64 7.24 2.02 4.28
CA PHE A 64 7.93 1.01 3.48
C PHE A 64 8.45 -0.10 4.38
N GLY A 65 8.22 -1.34 3.98
CA GLY A 65 8.90 -2.51 4.54
C GLY A 65 10.38 -2.55 4.17
N SER A 66 10.94 -3.72 4.17
CA SER A 66 12.38 -3.93 3.99
C SER A 66 12.72 -4.58 2.65
N GLN A 67 14.00 -4.50 2.24
CA GLN A 67 14.54 -5.20 1.07
C GLN A 67 13.90 -4.80 -0.26
N ASN A 68 13.46 -3.55 -0.38
CA ASN A 68 12.92 -3.03 -1.62
C ASN A 68 14.07 -2.50 -2.51
N ASN A 69 14.00 -2.76 -3.80
CA ASN A 69 14.94 -2.23 -4.79
C ASN A 69 14.17 -1.38 -5.81
N ILE A 70 14.35 -0.08 -5.74
CA ILE A 70 13.58 0.90 -6.51
C ILE A 70 14.52 1.71 -7.39
N THR A 71 14.46 1.47 -8.70
CA THR A 71 15.23 2.23 -9.69
C THR A 71 14.30 2.74 -10.79
N ALA A 72 14.21 4.05 -10.94
CA ALA A 72 13.42 4.72 -11.96
C ALA A 72 13.94 6.15 -12.20
N ARG A 73 13.41 6.84 -13.18
CA ARG A 73 13.69 8.26 -13.37
C ARG A 73 12.95 9.11 -12.35
N THR A 74 11.66 8.89 -12.14
CA THR A 74 10.87 9.52 -11.08
C THR A 74 10.05 8.50 -10.33
N VAL A 75 9.92 8.71 -9.02
CA VAL A 75 9.06 7.91 -8.14
C VAL A 75 8.26 8.86 -7.27
N ARG A 76 6.93 8.77 -7.36
CA ARG A 76 6.00 9.52 -6.52
C ARG A 76 5.09 8.55 -5.80
N VAL A 77 5.11 8.60 -4.48
CA VAL A 77 4.26 7.80 -3.61
C VAL A 77 3.43 8.75 -2.74
N GLY A 78 2.14 8.59 -2.77
CA GLY A 78 1.20 9.40 -2.01
C GLY A 78 1.30 9.20 -0.50
N ARG A 79 0.38 9.80 0.24
CA ARG A 79 0.30 9.66 1.69
C ARG A 79 -0.46 8.41 2.11
N TYR A 80 -0.20 7.91 3.33
CA TYR A 80 -0.85 6.71 3.88
C TYR A 80 -0.72 5.48 2.97
N VAL A 81 0.37 5.36 2.25
CA VAL A 81 0.67 4.16 1.47
C VAL A 81 1.35 3.14 2.36
N TYR A 82 0.85 1.92 2.36
CA TYR A 82 1.55 0.77 2.92
C TYR A 82 2.25 0.04 1.78
N TRP A 83 3.57 0.07 1.82
CA TRP A 83 4.44 -0.59 0.85
C TRP A 83 5.22 -1.67 1.57
N ASP A 84 4.98 -2.93 1.26
CA ASP A 84 5.60 -4.06 1.92
C ASP A 84 7.04 -4.32 1.44
N SER A 85 7.55 -5.49 1.73
CA SER A 85 8.95 -5.86 1.53
C SER A 85 9.18 -6.62 0.23
N ASN A 86 10.44 -6.64 -0.24
CA ASN A 86 10.87 -7.38 -1.43
C ASN A 86 10.19 -6.93 -2.72
N VAL A 87 9.81 -5.67 -2.83
CA VAL A 87 9.27 -5.10 -4.06
C VAL A 87 10.41 -4.62 -4.95
N VAL A 88 10.34 -4.98 -6.23
CA VAL A 88 11.31 -4.54 -7.23
C VAL A 88 10.65 -3.60 -8.22
N VAL A 89 11.14 -2.36 -8.29
CA VAL A 89 10.82 -1.38 -9.32
C VAL A 89 12.04 -1.21 -10.21
N GLY A 90 11.87 -1.45 -11.52
CA GLY A 90 13.02 -1.34 -12.43
C GLY A 90 13.02 -2.36 -13.54
N HIS A 91 13.99 -3.26 -13.52
CA HIS A 91 14.29 -4.25 -14.59
C HIS A 91 14.75 -3.60 -15.90
N GLY A 92 14.48 -4.25 -17.04
CA GLY A 92 14.85 -3.73 -18.35
C GLY A 92 14.23 -2.36 -18.62
N GLY A 93 15.04 -1.41 -19.13
CA GLY A 93 14.57 -0.07 -19.47
C GLY A 93 14.41 0.91 -18.31
N LYS A 94 14.81 0.55 -17.10
CA LYS A 94 14.70 1.39 -15.89
C LYS A 94 15.42 2.75 -15.94
N PHE A 95 16.25 2.96 -16.94
CA PHE A 95 16.96 4.22 -17.22
C PHE A 95 16.38 4.97 -18.42
N SER A 96 15.23 4.52 -18.94
CA SER A 96 14.48 5.22 -19.99
C SER A 96 14.01 6.60 -19.48
N GLU A 97 13.80 7.52 -20.42
CA GLU A 97 13.20 8.82 -20.10
C GLU A 97 11.75 8.69 -19.61
N ASP A 98 11.07 7.60 -19.97
CA ASP A 98 9.71 7.28 -19.55
C ASP A 98 9.62 6.42 -18.28
N ALA A 99 10.74 6.16 -17.62
CA ALA A 99 10.78 5.33 -16.40
C ALA A 99 10.18 6.07 -15.20
N HIS A 100 8.86 6.16 -15.15
CA HIS A 100 8.11 6.85 -14.11
C HIS A 100 7.23 5.89 -13.33
N LEU A 101 7.21 6.04 -12.01
CA LEU A 101 6.27 5.37 -11.12
C LEU A 101 5.49 6.39 -10.31
N GLU A 102 4.18 6.29 -10.36
CA GLU A 102 3.27 7.04 -9.50
C GLU A 102 2.32 6.09 -8.77
N VAL A 103 2.21 6.25 -7.45
CA VAL A 103 1.30 5.49 -6.58
C VAL A 103 0.48 6.48 -5.77
N GLY A 104 -0.82 6.46 -6.00
CA GLY A 104 -1.79 7.32 -5.32
C GLY A 104 -1.92 7.00 -3.84
N SER A 105 -2.44 7.97 -3.11
CA SER A 105 -2.63 7.93 -1.67
C SER A 105 -3.53 6.77 -1.23
N TYR A 106 -3.38 6.32 0.03
CA TYR A 106 -4.24 5.31 0.66
C TYR A 106 -4.16 3.92 0.03
N SER A 107 -3.14 3.67 -0.78
CA SER A 107 -2.94 2.42 -1.50
C SER A 107 -2.08 1.44 -0.71
N MET A 108 -2.15 0.17 -1.08
CA MET A 108 -1.39 -0.92 -0.47
C MET A 108 -0.65 -1.68 -1.56
N ILE A 109 0.65 -1.77 -1.43
CA ILE A 109 1.56 -2.54 -2.29
C ILE A 109 2.09 -3.69 -1.42
N CYS A 110 1.62 -4.91 -1.66
CA CYS A 110 2.04 -6.08 -0.88
C CYS A 110 3.45 -6.56 -1.27
N ALA A 111 3.89 -7.64 -0.65
CA ALA A 111 5.25 -8.15 -0.82
C ALA A 111 5.50 -8.81 -2.19
N ARG A 112 6.76 -8.85 -2.60
CA ARG A 112 7.30 -9.57 -3.79
C ARG A 112 6.67 -9.13 -5.11
N ILE A 113 6.33 -7.86 -5.22
CA ILE A 113 5.76 -7.28 -6.43
C ILE A 113 6.89 -6.86 -7.37
N THR A 114 6.66 -7.04 -8.67
CA THR A 114 7.50 -6.52 -9.75
C THR A 114 6.78 -5.41 -10.49
N LEU A 115 7.37 -4.21 -10.52
CA LEU A 115 6.92 -3.07 -11.32
C LEU A 115 8.01 -2.75 -12.35
N ASN A 116 7.82 -3.22 -13.58
CA ASN A 116 8.77 -2.93 -14.64
C ASN A 116 8.47 -1.57 -15.27
N VAL A 117 9.35 -0.61 -15.08
CA VAL A 117 9.18 0.80 -15.48
C VAL A 117 10.01 1.19 -16.72
N ASN A 118 9.99 0.36 -17.77
CA ASN A 118 10.50 0.82 -19.07
C ASN A 118 9.70 2.03 -19.61
N HIS A 119 8.38 1.99 -19.40
CA HIS A 119 7.43 3.09 -19.55
C HIS A 119 6.73 3.36 -18.22
N ALA A 120 5.95 4.43 -18.18
CA ALA A 120 5.27 4.88 -16.98
C ALA A 120 4.28 3.83 -16.42
N ILE A 121 4.29 3.68 -15.11
CA ILE A 121 3.25 3.00 -14.34
C ILE A 121 2.56 4.03 -13.45
N THR A 122 1.26 4.19 -13.65
CA THR A 122 0.42 5.04 -12.80
C THR A 122 -0.59 4.18 -12.06
N ILE A 123 -0.59 4.27 -10.74
CA ILE A 123 -1.51 3.58 -9.83
C ILE A 123 -2.29 4.64 -9.08
N GLY A 124 -3.61 4.59 -9.14
CA GLY A 124 -4.50 5.56 -8.53
C GLY A 124 -4.58 5.46 -7.00
N GLU A 125 -5.56 6.13 -6.44
CA GLU A 125 -5.81 6.12 -5.00
C GLU A 125 -6.65 4.92 -4.56
N TYR A 126 -6.48 4.51 -3.29
CA TYR A 126 -7.20 3.36 -2.70
C TYR A 126 -7.01 2.04 -3.46
N VAL A 127 -5.87 1.88 -4.12
CA VAL A 127 -5.55 0.65 -4.85
C VAL A 127 -4.90 -0.36 -3.93
N GLY A 128 -5.35 -1.62 -4.02
CA GLY A 128 -4.68 -2.76 -3.38
C GLY A 128 -4.00 -3.63 -4.44
N ILE A 129 -2.69 -3.80 -4.34
CA ILE A 129 -1.92 -4.74 -5.15
C ILE A 129 -1.44 -5.88 -4.27
N GLY A 130 -1.92 -7.08 -4.56
CA GLY A 130 -1.63 -8.29 -3.81
C GLY A 130 -0.21 -8.82 -4.03
N GLU A 131 0.16 -9.81 -3.26
CA GLU A 131 1.49 -10.42 -3.31
C GLU A 131 1.78 -11.07 -4.67
N ASP A 132 3.05 -11.09 -5.06
CA ASP A 132 3.55 -11.73 -6.29
C ASP A 132 2.92 -11.18 -7.59
N VAL A 133 2.35 -9.98 -7.56
CA VAL A 133 1.83 -9.30 -8.75
C VAL A 133 3.00 -8.80 -9.59
N ALA A 134 2.88 -8.94 -10.93
CA ALA A 134 3.82 -8.38 -11.88
C ALA A 134 3.13 -7.39 -12.83
N VAL A 135 3.66 -6.18 -12.95
CA VAL A 135 3.23 -5.16 -13.91
C VAL A 135 4.36 -4.92 -14.90
N TRP A 136 4.12 -5.20 -16.16
CA TRP A 136 5.09 -5.07 -17.22
C TRP A 136 4.75 -3.91 -18.15
N THR A 137 5.73 -3.11 -18.51
CA THR A 137 5.60 -2.04 -19.50
C THR A 137 6.39 -2.31 -20.77
N HIS A 138 7.08 -3.46 -20.84
CA HIS A 138 7.66 -3.97 -22.07
C HIS A 138 7.66 -5.50 -22.08
N GLY A 139 7.61 -6.07 -23.29
CA GLY A 139 7.75 -7.49 -23.55
C GLY A 139 8.32 -7.68 -24.95
N SER A 140 9.63 -7.93 -25.03
CA SER A 140 10.33 -8.22 -26.31
C SER A 140 11.62 -8.98 -25.99
N TYR A 141 11.90 -9.99 -26.77
CA TYR A 141 13.16 -10.75 -26.66
C TYR A 141 13.70 -11.15 -28.04
N LEU A 142 12.82 -11.58 -28.93
CA LEU A 142 13.19 -12.02 -30.28
C LEU A 142 13.19 -10.85 -31.27
N PRO A 143 13.90 -11.00 -32.44
CA PRO A 143 14.04 -9.92 -33.40
C PRO A 143 12.70 -9.47 -34.00
N ILE A 144 12.30 -8.25 -33.74
CA ILE A 144 11.07 -7.65 -34.30
C ILE A 144 11.12 -7.53 -35.81
N LEU A 145 12.30 -7.38 -36.39
CA LEU A 145 12.50 -7.32 -37.84
C LEU A 145 12.22 -8.67 -38.56
N GLU A 146 12.18 -9.75 -37.78
CA GLU A 146 11.76 -11.08 -38.28
C GLU A 146 10.26 -11.37 -38.03
N GLY A 147 9.51 -10.36 -37.56
CA GLY A 147 8.08 -10.48 -37.32
C GLY A 147 7.70 -11.02 -35.93
N PHE A 148 8.65 -11.16 -35.01
CA PHE A 148 8.32 -11.56 -33.64
C PHE A 148 7.61 -10.42 -32.89
N PRO A 149 6.65 -10.78 -32.01
CA PRO A 149 5.87 -9.77 -31.29
C PRO A 149 6.74 -9.02 -30.28
N ALA A 150 6.49 -7.72 -30.17
CA ALA A 150 7.03 -6.85 -29.13
C ALA A 150 5.91 -5.92 -28.68
N ASP A 151 5.73 -5.79 -27.37
CA ASP A 151 4.72 -4.90 -26.79
C ASP A 151 5.43 -3.96 -25.79
N PHE A 152 5.20 -2.67 -25.97
CA PHE A 152 5.77 -1.59 -25.17
C PHE A 152 4.69 -0.56 -24.88
N GLY A 153 4.66 -0.02 -23.70
CA GLY A 153 3.76 1.08 -23.37
C GLY A 153 3.39 1.15 -21.90
N PRO A 154 2.84 2.29 -21.49
CA PRO A 154 2.51 2.56 -20.10
C PRO A 154 1.38 1.66 -19.59
N VAL A 155 1.35 1.49 -18.26
CA VAL A 155 0.23 0.85 -17.57
C VAL A 155 -0.45 1.85 -16.65
N HIS A 156 -1.77 1.94 -16.77
CA HIS A 156 -2.60 2.78 -15.92
C HIS A 156 -3.58 1.91 -15.11
N ILE A 157 -3.53 2.04 -13.80
CA ILE A 157 -4.45 1.43 -12.86
C ILE A 157 -5.21 2.57 -12.17
N GLY A 158 -6.53 2.61 -12.37
CA GLY A 158 -7.40 3.66 -11.83
C GLY A 158 -7.57 3.57 -10.31
N ASP A 159 -8.51 4.37 -9.79
CA ASP A 159 -8.79 4.44 -8.36
C ASP A 159 -9.64 3.24 -7.89
N LYS A 160 -9.48 2.86 -6.60
CA LYS A 160 -10.27 1.80 -5.97
C LYS A 160 -10.22 0.47 -6.73
N VAL A 161 -9.04 0.09 -7.19
CA VAL A 161 -8.79 -1.18 -7.86
C VAL A 161 -8.26 -2.21 -6.88
N TRP A 162 -8.82 -3.41 -6.93
CA TRP A 162 -8.25 -4.58 -6.26
C TRP A 162 -7.62 -5.51 -7.28
N LEU A 163 -6.28 -5.54 -7.33
CA LEU A 163 -5.46 -6.43 -8.15
C LEU A 163 -4.84 -7.49 -7.22
N PRO A 164 -5.48 -8.66 -7.05
CA PRO A 164 -5.06 -9.63 -6.06
C PRO A 164 -3.82 -10.41 -6.47
N ALA A 165 -3.35 -11.23 -5.54
CA ALA A 165 -2.09 -11.97 -5.65
C ALA A 165 -1.93 -12.76 -6.96
N LYS A 166 -0.68 -12.82 -7.43
CA LYS A 166 -0.20 -13.55 -8.61
C LYS A 166 -0.81 -13.09 -9.94
N SER A 167 -1.44 -11.93 -9.97
CA SER A 167 -1.93 -11.37 -11.23
C SER A 167 -0.79 -10.72 -12.03
N THR A 168 -0.91 -10.76 -13.35
CA THR A 168 0.06 -10.15 -14.27
C THR A 168 -0.63 -9.16 -15.17
N VAL A 169 -0.10 -7.93 -15.23
CA VAL A 169 -0.55 -6.89 -16.16
C VAL A 169 0.47 -6.77 -17.28
N LEU A 170 0.00 -6.94 -18.53
CA LEU A 170 0.86 -6.81 -19.71
C LEU A 170 1.06 -5.34 -20.10
N PRO A 171 2.05 -5.03 -20.95
CA PRO A 171 2.32 -3.66 -21.39
C PRO A 171 1.13 -3.00 -22.07
N ASN A 172 1.08 -1.66 -22.00
CA ASN A 172 0.10 -0.84 -22.70
C ASN A 172 -1.35 -1.18 -22.31
N ARG A 173 -1.62 -1.33 -21.00
CA ARG A 173 -2.97 -1.67 -20.48
C ARG A 173 -3.49 -0.57 -19.56
N ARG A 174 -4.82 -0.41 -19.63
CA ARG A 174 -5.58 0.46 -18.75
C ARG A 174 -6.60 -0.35 -17.95
N ILE A 175 -6.55 -0.24 -16.64
CA ILE A 175 -7.56 -0.75 -15.71
C ILE A 175 -8.32 0.47 -15.20
N GLY A 176 -9.63 0.48 -15.40
CA GLY A 176 -10.51 1.58 -14.98
C GLY A 176 -10.65 1.71 -13.46
N ASN A 177 -11.54 2.56 -13.03
CA ASN A 177 -11.81 2.79 -11.61
C ASN A 177 -12.80 1.76 -11.04
N ASN A 178 -12.76 1.50 -9.72
CA ASN A 178 -13.68 0.59 -9.03
C ASN A 178 -13.68 -0.83 -9.64
N VAL A 179 -12.52 -1.35 -10.00
CA VAL A 179 -12.37 -2.67 -10.63
C VAL A 179 -11.90 -3.70 -9.60
N VAL A 180 -12.54 -4.84 -9.61
CA VAL A 180 -12.11 -6.02 -8.84
C VAL A 180 -11.67 -7.10 -9.80
N ILE A 181 -10.48 -7.64 -9.57
CA ILE A 181 -9.89 -8.68 -10.41
C ILE A 181 -9.82 -9.98 -9.62
N GLY A 182 -10.04 -11.12 -10.26
CA GLY A 182 -9.85 -12.44 -9.68
C GLY A 182 -8.37 -12.76 -9.49
N THR A 183 -8.03 -13.49 -8.44
CA THR A 183 -6.64 -13.93 -8.16
C THR A 183 -6.04 -14.68 -9.36
N ASN A 184 -4.72 -14.53 -9.57
CA ASN A 184 -3.98 -15.22 -10.64
C ASN A 184 -4.53 -14.92 -12.03
N SER A 185 -4.83 -13.66 -12.35
CA SER A 185 -5.35 -13.26 -13.65
C SER A 185 -4.26 -12.69 -14.56
N LEU A 186 -4.39 -12.91 -15.87
CA LEU A 186 -3.55 -12.29 -16.89
C LEU A 186 -4.31 -11.17 -17.59
N ILE A 187 -3.96 -9.94 -17.24
CA ILE A 187 -4.57 -8.72 -17.78
C ILE A 187 -3.86 -8.36 -19.09
N ASN A 188 -4.42 -8.84 -20.20
CA ASN A 188 -3.91 -8.68 -21.57
C ASN A 188 -4.79 -7.75 -22.42
N LYS A 189 -5.77 -7.10 -21.84
CA LYS A 189 -6.65 -6.10 -22.46
C LYS A 189 -7.11 -5.07 -21.43
N ASP A 190 -7.62 -3.96 -21.90
CA ASP A 190 -8.18 -2.92 -21.05
C ASP A 190 -9.43 -3.39 -20.32
N LEU A 191 -9.61 -2.90 -19.10
CA LEU A 191 -10.78 -3.19 -18.27
C LEU A 191 -11.55 -1.89 -18.00
N PRO A 192 -12.87 -1.87 -18.23
CA PRO A 192 -13.72 -0.70 -17.97
C PRO A 192 -13.93 -0.47 -16.47
N ASP A 193 -14.42 0.73 -16.13
CA ASP A 193 -14.80 1.10 -14.78
C ASP A 193 -15.88 0.16 -14.22
N GLY A 194 -15.82 -0.06 -12.90
CA GLY A 194 -16.87 -0.76 -12.15
C GLY A 194 -17.00 -2.25 -12.41
N CYS A 195 -16.07 -2.89 -13.12
CA CYS A 195 -16.21 -4.29 -13.50
C CYS A 195 -15.62 -5.28 -12.49
N LEU A 196 -16.14 -6.49 -12.53
CA LEU A 196 -15.50 -7.70 -12.00
C LEU A 196 -14.90 -8.47 -13.18
N ALA A 197 -13.60 -8.69 -13.17
CA ALA A 197 -12.86 -9.40 -14.21
C ALA A 197 -11.98 -10.50 -13.62
N GLY A 198 -11.56 -11.47 -14.44
CA GLY A 198 -10.64 -12.51 -13.97
C GLY A 198 -10.31 -13.54 -15.05
N GLY A 199 -9.31 -14.37 -14.77
CA GLY A 199 -8.91 -15.50 -15.60
C GLY A 199 -7.65 -15.29 -16.44
N ILE A 200 -7.23 -16.34 -17.15
CA ILE A 200 -6.05 -16.41 -18.02
C ILE A 200 -6.52 -16.92 -19.39
N PRO A 201 -6.62 -16.03 -20.41
CA PRO A 201 -6.55 -14.57 -20.36
C PRO A 201 -7.74 -13.94 -19.62
N VAL A 202 -7.60 -12.67 -19.21
CA VAL A 202 -8.66 -11.98 -18.48
C VAL A 202 -9.96 -11.88 -19.28
N ARG A 203 -11.09 -12.09 -18.59
CA ARG A 203 -12.43 -11.86 -19.10
C ARG A 203 -13.21 -10.99 -18.13
N ILE A 204 -14.05 -10.11 -18.66
CA ILE A 204 -15.03 -9.38 -17.86
C ILE A 204 -16.12 -10.37 -17.48
N ILE A 205 -16.30 -10.57 -16.16
CA ILE A 205 -17.30 -11.49 -15.61
C ILE A 205 -18.63 -10.75 -15.42
N ARG A 206 -18.56 -9.50 -14.97
CA ARG A 206 -19.71 -8.60 -14.80
C ARG A 206 -19.27 -7.16 -14.99
N GLU A 207 -20.14 -6.38 -15.59
CA GLU A 207 -19.97 -4.93 -15.75
C GLU A 207 -20.83 -4.16 -14.75
N ASN A 208 -20.42 -2.94 -14.42
CA ASN A 208 -21.15 -2.01 -13.55
C ASN A 208 -21.54 -2.60 -12.19
N VAL A 209 -20.62 -3.35 -11.57
CA VAL A 209 -20.87 -4.05 -10.29
C VAL A 209 -20.50 -3.18 -9.11
N TYR A 210 -19.48 -2.32 -9.24
CA TYR A 210 -18.91 -1.55 -8.14
C TYR A 210 -18.88 -0.04 -8.41
N PRO A 211 -19.10 0.80 -7.40
CA PRO A 211 -19.55 0.42 -6.05
C PRO A 211 -21.00 -0.07 -6.08
N ARG A 212 -21.36 -0.93 -5.12
CA ARG A 212 -22.72 -1.45 -4.98
C ARG A 212 -23.25 -1.14 -3.56
N PRO A 213 -23.79 0.08 -3.35
CA PRO A 213 -24.40 0.44 -2.09
C PRO A 213 -25.63 -0.42 -1.82
N ASP A 214 -25.71 -0.95 -0.60
CA ASP A 214 -26.86 -1.73 -0.12
C ASP A 214 -26.92 -1.54 1.40
N THR A 215 -27.88 -0.76 1.87
CA THR A 215 -27.99 -0.36 3.28
C THR A 215 -28.22 -1.57 4.21
N GLY A 216 -29.05 -2.52 3.83
CA GLY A 216 -29.29 -3.72 4.63
C GLY A 216 -28.06 -4.62 4.74
N ARG A 217 -27.31 -4.77 3.65
CA ARG A 217 -26.03 -5.51 3.67
C ARG A 217 -24.99 -4.80 4.50
N ASN A 218 -24.91 -3.48 4.40
CA ASN A 218 -23.97 -2.67 5.15
C ASN A 218 -24.20 -2.81 6.65
N GLU A 219 -25.45 -2.78 7.10
CA GLU A 219 -25.82 -2.95 8.51
C GLU A 219 -25.40 -4.34 9.03
N ALA A 220 -25.76 -5.41 8.31
CA ALA A 220 -25.35 -6.77 8.66
C ALA A 220 -23.82 -6.94 8.69
N ALA A 221 -23.10 -6.31 7.73
CA ALA A 221 -21.66 -6.32 7.70
C ALA A 221 -21.05 -5.61 8.92
N VAL A 222 -21.58 -4.47 9.33
CA VAL A 222 -21.12 -3.75 10.52
C VAL A 222 -21.31 -4.61 11.76
N HIS A 223 -22.49 -5.22 11.97
CA HIS A 223 -22.72 -6.12 13.11
C HIS A 223 -21.74 -7.30 13.14
N GLY A 224 -21.47 -7.91 11.97
CA GLY A 224 -20.45 -8.97 11.86
C GLY A 224 -19.06 -8.48 12.26
N ILE A 225 -18.64 -7.31 11.78
CA ILE A 225 -17.37 -6.68 12.09
C ILE A 225 -17.22 -6.42 13.59
N LEU A 226 -18.26 -5.89 14.26
CA LEU A 226 -18.22 -5.64 15.69
C LEU A 226 -18.16 -6.94 16.51
N THR A 227 -18.87 -7.98 16.06
CA THR A 227 -18.81 -9.31 16.68
C THR A 227 -17.40 -9.88 16.61
N ASP A 228 -16.76 -9.79 15.45
CA ASP A 228 -15.38 -10.26 15.27
C ASP A 228 -14.39 -9.44 16.10
N TYR A 229 -14.58 -8.12 16.16
CA TYR A 229 -13.70 -7.27 16.96
C TYR A 229 -13.81 -7.57 18.45
N ASN A 230 -15.01 -7.77 18.98
CA ASN A 230 -15.20 -8.12 20.39
C ASN A 230 -14.43 -9.41 20.78
N LYS A 231 -14.40 -10.41 19.89
CA LYS A 231 -13.59 -11.62 20.09
C LYS A 231 -12.09 -11.30 20.11
N LEU A 232 -11.64 -10.47 19.16
CA LEU A 232 -10.25 -10.06 19.08
C LEU A 232 -9.83 -9.20 20.27
N ALA A 233 -10.66 -8.26 20.70
CA ALA A 233 -10.41 -7.41 21.86
C ALA A 233 -10.30 -8.23 23.15
N ALA A 234 -11.17 -9.22 23.33
CA ALA A 234 -11.09 -10.16 24.45
C ALA A 234 -9.77 -10.97 24.45
N TYR A 235 -9.34 -11.45 23.27
CA TYR A 235 -8.05 -12.14 23.12
C TYR A 235 -6.85 -11.24 23.42
N LYS A 236 -6.95 -9.96 23.10
CA LYS A 236 -5.92 -8.94 23.38
C LYS A 236 -6.00 -8.36 24.79
N GLU A 237 -6.97 -8.80 25.60
CA GLU A 237 -7.24 -8.27 26.93
C GLU A 237 -7.49 -6.75 26.95
N LEU A 238 -8.19 -6.25 25.89
CA LEU A 238 -8.53 -4.84 25.77
C LEU A 238 -9.87 -4.55 26.43
N ASP A 239 -9.92 -3.54 27.30
CA ASP A 239 -11.19 -2.99 27.83
C ASP A 239 -11.78 -2.02 26.80
N VAL A 240 -12.57 -2.57 25.91
CA VAL A 240 -13.22 -1.85 24.79
C VAL A 240 -14.69 -2.16 24.73
N ARG A 241 -15.49 -1.12 24.55
CA ARG A 241 -16.94 -1.24 24.29
C ARG A 241 -17.23 -0.65 22.93
N VAL A 242 -17.67 -1.49 22.00
CA VAL A 242 -18.10 -1.07 20.66
C VAL A 242 -19.59 -1.28 20.48
N SER A 243 -20.25 -0.30 19.88
CA SER A 243 -21.67 -0.37 19.53
C SER A 243 -21.93 0.33 18.20
N TYR A 244 -23.05 0.00 17.55
CA TYR A 244 -23.45 0.59 16.28
C TYR A 244 -24.86 1.16 16.41
N ASP A 245 -25.00 2.40 15.98
CA ASP A 245 -26.29 3.06 15.81
C ASP A 245 -26.62 3.10 14.31
N ALA A 246 -27.55 2.26 13.90
CA ALA A 246 -27.97 2.14 12.50
C ALA A 246 -28.69 3.41 12.00
N ALA A 247 -29.42 4.11 12.88
CA ALA A 247 -30.16 5.31 12.48
C ALA A 247 -29.23 6.46 12.11
N THR A 248 -28.11 6.62 12.80
CA THR A 248 -27.09 7.65 12.52
C THR A 248 -25.90 7.14 11.72
N GLN A 249 -25.85 5.84 11.43
CA GLN A 249 -24.71 5.15 10.79
C GLN A 249 -23.38 5.39 11.51
N ARG A 250 -23.39 5.37 12.85
CA ARG A 250 -22.21 5.65 13.68
C ARG A 250 -21.81 4.43 14.50
N ILE A 251 -20.51 4.15 14.50
CA ILE A 251 -19.91 3.19 15.42
C ILE A 251 -19.32 3.98 16.58
N HIS A 252 -19.63 3.56 17.80
CA HIS A 252 -19.03 4.09 19.01
C HIS A 252 -18.01 3.10 19.55
N CYS A 253 -16.82 3.59 19.89
CA CYS A 253 -15.76 2.82 20.52
C CYS A 253 -15.26 3.63 21.73
N ASN A 254 -15.65 3.24 22.94
CA ASN A 254 -15.48 4.02 24.15
C ASN A 254 -15.97 5.48 23.95
N GLY A 255 -15.06 6.47 23.97
CA GLY A 255 -15.39 7.89 23.74
C GLY A 255 -15.21 8.37 22.30
N VAL A 256 -14.83 7.48 21.36
CA VAL A 256 -14.62 7.83 19.95
C VAL A 256 -15.83 7.44 19.11
N VAL A 257 -16.20 8.32 18.18
CA VAL A 257 -17.27 8.13 17.21
C VAL A 257 -16.69 7.99 15.81
N PHE A 258 -17.05 6.91 15.12
CA PHE A 258 -16.71 6.64 13.72
C PHE A 258 -17.98 6.81 12.87
N ASP A 259 -18.09 7.89 12.13
CA ASP A 259 -19.23 8.18 11.28
C ASP A 259 -19.02 7.56 9.89
N LEU A 260 -19.82 6.51 9.59
CA LEU A 260 -19.69 5.77 8.32
C LEU A 260 -20.22 6.55 7.11
N SER A 261 -21.07 7.55 7.33
CA SER A 261 -21.62 8.36 6.24
C SER A 261 -20.63 9.39 5.73
N THR A 262 -19.83 9.96 6.64
CA THR A 262 -18.81 10.99 6.31
C THR A 262 -17.40 10.42 6.25
N MET A 263 -17.21 9.19 6.73
CA MET A 263 -15.90 8.57 6.93
C MET A 263 -14.96 9.40 7.82
N GLN A 264 -15.54 10.13 8.79
CA GLN A 264 -14.83 10.92 9.78
C GLN A 264 -14.87 10.25 11.15
N ALA A 265 -13.80 10.39 11.90
CA ALA A 265 -13.73 9.94 13.28
C ALA A 265 -13.49 11.14 14.21
N SER A 266 -14.11 11.12 15.38
CA SER A 266 -14.02 12.20 16.38
C SER A 266 -13.94 11.64 17.78
N GLY A 267 -13.20 12.33 18.66
CA GLY A 267 -12.92 11.92 20.02
C GLY A 267 -11.42 11.82 20.31
N SER A 268 -11.08 11.43 21.52
CA SER A 268 -9.69 11.22 21.92
C SER A 268 -9.32 9.76 21.74
N PHE A 269 -8.33 9.51 20.91
CA PHE A 269 -7.84 8.16 20.63
C PHE A 269 -6.77 7.76 21.65
N SER A 270 -6.95 6.61 22.26
CA SER A 270 -5.93 5.87 22.99
C SER A 270 -5.62 4.55 22.29
N ALA A 271 -4.77 3.72 22.86
CA ALA A 271 -4.36 2.47 22.24
C ALA A 271 -5.53 1.53 21.84
N PRO A 272 -6.58 1.33 22.67
CA PRO A 272 -7.74 0.53 22.30
C PRO A 272 -8.52 1.07 21.09
N GLU A 273 -8.77 2.39 21.01
CA GLU A 273 -9.52 2.99 19.91
C GLU A 273 -8.70 2.98 18.61
N GLU A 274 -7.38 3.14 18.71
CA GLU A 274 -6.46 2.98 17.57
C GLU A 274 -6.42 1.54 17.08
N ASP A 275 -6.44 0.56 17.98
CA ASP A 275 -6.53 -0.86 17.63
C ASP A 275 -7.83 -1.17 16.87
N PHE A 276 -8.96 -0.60 17.32
CA PHE A 276 -10.23 -0.74 16.61
C PHE A 276 -10.19 -0.05 15.24
N ARG A 277 -9.61 1.15 15.15
CA ARG A 277 -9.42 1.87 13.89
C ARG A 277 -8.58 1.07 12.90
N ASP A 278 -7.49 0.43 13.35
CA ASP A 278 -6.68 -0.45 12.52
C ASP A 278 -7.43 -1.73 12.11
N PHE A 279 -8.24 -2.28 13.00
CA PHE A 279 -9.09 -3.42 12.68
C PHE A 279 -10.12 -3.11 11.58
N LEU A 280 -10.76 -1.92 11.62
CA LEU A 280 -11.64 -1.43 10.56
C LEU A 280 -10.90 -1.26 9.24
N ARG A 281 -9.68 -0.69 9.27
CA ARG A 281 -8.82 -0.52 8.10
C ARG A 281 -8.59 -1.84 7.36
N ARG A 282 -8.31 -2.90 8.09
CA ARG A 282 -8.09 -4.26 7.53
C ARG A 282 -9.33 -4.84 6.84
N ARG A 283 -10.49 -4.23 7.04
CA ARG A 283 -11.77 -4.56 6.36
C ARG A 283 -12.15 -3.53 5.30
N GLY A 284 -11.24 -2.66 4.92
CA GLY A 284 -11.46 -1.63 3.92
C GLY A 284 -12.20 -0.39 4.43
N ILE A 285 -12.58 -0.35 5.73
CA ILE A 285 -13.22 0.81 6.36
C ILE A 285 -12.13 1.66 6.99
N LYS A 286 -11.75 2.75 6.31
CA LYS A 286 -10.54 3.50 6.65
C LYS A 286 -10.90 4.90 7.16
N PHE A 287 -10.61 5.16 8.42
CA PHE A 287 -10.72 6.49 9.04
C PHE A 287 -9.34 7.13 9.16
N TYR A 288 -9.12 8.21 8.41
CA TYR A 288 -7.84 8.92 8.36
C TYR A 288 -7.86 10.09 9.35
N THR A 289 -7.06 10.00 10.40
CA THR A 289 -7.04 10.96 11.52
C THR A 289 -5.80 11.85 11.52
N GLY A 290 -4.92 11.73 10.52
CA GLY A 290 -3.61 12.37 10.53
C GLY A 290 -2.60 11.66 11.44
N GLN A 291 -2.94 10.47 11.96
CA GLN A 291 -2.08 9.62 12.76
C GLN A 291 -1.86 8.27 12.09
N PRO A 292 -0.69 7.64 12.27
CA PRO A 292 -0.46 6.27 11.79
C PRO A 292 -1.51 5.30 12.33
N PHE A 293 -1.83 4.27 11.56
CA PHE A 293 -2.61 3.15 12.09
C PHE A 293 -1.74 2.32 13.04
N SER A 294 -2.25 2.01 14.20
CA SER A 294 -1.55 1.16 15.16
C SER A 294 -2.46 0.08 15.71
N SER A 295 -1.87 -1.05 16.10
CA SER A 295 -2.58 -2.20 16.65
C SER A 295 -1.89 -2.64 17.94
N VAL A 296 -2.68 -2.95 18.93
CA VAL A 296 -2.19 -3.55 20.17
C VAL A 296 -1.88 -5.03 19.91
N LEU A 297 -0.73 -5.47 20.37
CA LEU A 297 -0.38 -6.89 20.28
C LEU A 297 -1.05 -7.69 21.40
N PRO A 298 -1.39 -8.97 21.18
CA PRO A 298 -1.80 -9.86 22.26
C PRO A 298 -0.74 -9.98 23.36
N PRO A 299 -1.14 -10.26 24.63
CA PRO A 299 -0.22 -10.24 25.78
C PRO A 299 1.01 -11.15 25.65
N GLU A 300 0.86 -12.32 25.02
CA GLU A 300 1.97 -13.22 24.79
C GLU A 300 3.06 -12.62 23.90
N TYR A 301 2.67 -11.88 22.86
CA TYR A 301 3.63 -11.21 21.97
C TYR A 301 4.27 -9.99 22.66
N GLN A 302 3.49 -9.24 23.46
CA GLN A 302 4.03 -8.14 24.24
C GLN A 302 5.12 -8.63 25.20
N ARG A 303 4.87 -9.76 25.89
CA ARG A 303 5.86 -10.37 26.80
C ARG A 303 7.12 -10.79 26.07
N LEU A 304 6.99 -11.45 24.90
CA LEU A 304 8.15 -11.88 24.12
C LEU A 304 8.99 -10.72 23.63
N LEU A 305 8.37 -9.63 23.19
CA LEU A 305 9.08 -8.44 22.71
C LEU A 305 9.69 -7.60 23.85
N ALA A 306 9.22 -7.77 25.08
CA ALA A 306 9.80 -7.12 26.25
C ALA A 306 11.09 -7.78 26.77
N ILE A 307 11.39 -9.01 26.29
CA ILE A 307 12.63 -9.72 26.64
C ILE A 307 13.77 -9.11 25.83
N SER A 308 14.72 -8.45 26.51
CA SER A 308 15.95 -7.98 25.86
C SER A 308 16.92 -9.16 25.67
N PRO A 309 17.58 -9.29 24.51
CA PRO A 309 18.63 -10.30 24.32
C PRO A 309 19.87 -10.08 25.23
N ASP A 310 20.00 -8.88 25.81
CA ASP A 310 21.11 -8.50 26.70
C ASP A 310 20.81 -8.76 28.19
N THR A 311 19.65 -9.30 28.54
CA THR A 311 19.42 -9.79 29.91
C THR A 311 20.06 -11.18 30.01
N ASP A 312 21.31 -11.22 30.52
CA ASP A 312 22.00 -12.42 30.99
C ASP A 312 21.12 -13.16 32.02
N GLY A 313 20.29 -14.04 31.50
CA GLY A 313 19.51 -14.99 32.26
C GLY A 313 20.07 -16.41 32.07
N ILE A 314 21.34 -16.58 32.41
CA ILE A 314 21.92 -17.89 32.69
C ILE A 314 22.12 -17.95 34.19
N ALA A 315 21.18 -18.52 34.89
CA ALA A 315 21.39 -19.07 36.22
C ALA A 315 21.09 -20.57 36.14
#